data_9fbf5015f0bc72e061d3552d0e0e2c92
#
_entry.id   9fbf5015f0bc72e061d3552d0e0e2c92
#
_cell.length_a   1.000
_cell.length_b   1.000
_cell.length_c   1.000
_cell.angle_alpha   90.00
_cell.angle_beta   90.00
_cell.angle_gamma   90.00
#
_symmetry.space_group_name_H-M   'P 1'
#
loop_
_entity.id
_entity.type
_entity.pdbx_description
1 polymer ?
#
loop_
_entity_poly.entity_id
_entity_poly.type
_entity_poly.pdbx_seq_one_letter_code
_entity_poly.pdbx_strand_id
1 'polypeptide(L)'
;MMELINNRGMRDWMIFIKVAEVGNLSRAARELDISISAVSKSLSRLENSIEVTLLRRDSHHLELTGAGQTAYASMKRITSSFQSLLDELRNPDKIIRGSIKFSAPAIVCEFLANKWIWEFTASYPDTKIYLDSRERSDFFSKSLEFDELVFKSGIIESEDLVYRKISL
;
A
#
# COMPACT_ATOMS: atom_id res chain seq x y z
N MET A 1 -15.86 16.72 13.05
CA MET A 1 -15.17 15.40 12.95
C MET A 1 -16.13 14.29 12.48
N MET A 2 -17.33 14.15 13.01
CA MET A 2 -18.29 13.12 12.54
C MET A 2 -18.80 13.30 11.11
N GLU A 3 -18.87 14.50 10.56
CA GLU A 3 -19.28 14.74 9.15
C GLU A 3 -18.31 14.18 8.12
N LEU A 4 -17.02 14.11 8.42
CA LEU A 4 -15.99 13.57 7.52
C LEU A 4 -15.99 12.04 7.44
N ILE A 5 -16.57 11.38 8.45
CA ILE A 5 -16.62 9.90 8.57
C ILE A 5 -18.00 9.36 8.14
N ASN A 6 -18.95 10.22 7.83
CA ASN A 6 -20.23 9.78 7.28
C ASN A 6 -20.01 9.15 5.88
N ASN A 7 -21.01 8.39 5.43
CA ASN A 7 -20.93 7.66 4.16
C ASN A 7 -20.63 8.58 2.95
N ARG A 8 -21.07 9.85 3.01
CA ARG A 8 -20.82 10.85 1.98
C ARG A 8 -19.37 11.35 2.01
N GLY A 9 -18.83 11.64 3.20
CA GLY A 9 -17.45 12.09 3.36
C GLY A 9 -16.45 11.06 2.89
N MET A 10 -16.64 9.79 3.26
CA MET A 10 -15.80 8.69 2.78
C MET A 10 -15.86 8.54 1.25
N ARG A 11 -17.04 8.69 0.66
CA ARG A 11 -17.19 8.67 -0.80
C ARG A 11 -16.41 9.80 -1.48
N ASP A 12 -16.41 11.00 -0.93
CA ASP A 12 -15.67 12.12 -1.48
C ASP A 12 -14.14 11.88 -1.42
N TRP A 13 -13.65 11.27 -0.35
CA TRP A 13 -12.27 10.83 -0.24
C TRP A 13 -11.91 9.75 -1.27
N MET A 14 -12.76 8.78 -1.51
CA MET A 14 -12.52 7.75 -2.53
C MET A 14 -12.48 8.33 -3.94
N ILE A 15 -13.33 9.31 -4.24
CA ILE A 15 -13.30 10.04 -5.50
C ILE A 15 -11.99 10.83 -5.63
N PHE A 16 -11.54 11.51 -4.57
CA PHE A 16 -10.26 12.20 -4.55
C PHE A 16 -9.08 11.25 -4.83
N ILE A 17 -9.02 10.10 -4.17
CA ILE A 17 -7.98 9.08 -4.40
C ILE A 17 -7.98 8.68 -5.88
N LYS A 18 -9.13 8.35 -6.45
CA LYS A 18 -9.23 7.94 -7.86
C LYS A 18 -8.76 9.05 -8.80
N VAL A 19 -9.14 10.29 -8.54
CA VAL A 19 -8.71 11.44 -9.35
C VAL A 19 -7.21 11.66 -9.26
N ALA A 20 -6.64 11.50 -8.07
CA ALA A 20 -5.19 11.60 -7.85
C ALA A 20 -4.40 10.49 -8.59
N GLU A 21 -4.94 9.27 -8.61
CA GLU A 21 -4.33 8.13 -9.33
C GLU A 21 -4.32 8.31 -10.85
N VAL A 22 -5.42 8.82 -11.36
CA VAL A 22 -5.64 8.91 -12.82
C VAL A 22 -5.09 10.19 -13.42
N GLY A 23 -4.97 11.26 -12.61
CA GLY A 23 -4.51 12.59 -13.03
C GLY A 23 -5.47 13.30 -13.99
N ASN A 24 -6.72 12.81 -14.14
CA ASN A 24 -7.68 13.35 -15.11
C ASN A 24 -9.12 13.15 -14.64
N LEU A 25 -9.90 14.24 -14.54
CA LEU A 25 -11.29 14.20 -14.05
C LEU A 25 -12.23 13.38 -14.92
N SER A 26 -12.11 13.50 -16.24
CA SER A 26 -12.99 12.80 -17.18
C SER A 26 -12.74 11.30 -17.17
N ARG A 27 -11.48 10.91 -17.04
CA ARG A 27 -11.09 9.50 -16.92
C ARG A 27 -11.53 8.93 -15.58
N ALA A 28 -11.33 9.67 -14.47
CA ALA A 28 -11.79 9.24 -13.15
C ALA A 28 -13.32 9.09 -13.11
N ALA A 29 -14.05 10.03 -13.70
CA ALA A 29 -15.51 9.97 -13.80
C ALA A 29 -15.99 8.71 -14.51
N ARG A 30 -15.35 8.36 -15.64
CA ARG A 30 -15.65 7.15 -16.41
C ARG A 30 -15.33 5.88 -15.63
N GLU A 31 -14.17 5.81 -14.94
CA GLU A 31 -13.79 4.64 -14.13
C GLU A 31 -14.67 4.45 -12.89
N LEU A 32 -15.28 5.53 -12.39
CA LEU A 32 -16.20 5.51 -11.25
C LEU A 32 -17.69 5.38 -11.66
N ASP A 33 -17.99 5.36 -12.95
CA ASP A 33 -19.35 5.36 -13.50
C ASP A 33 -20.22 6.51 -12.96
N ILE A 34 -19.66 7.72 -12.91
CA ILE A 34 -20.37 8.96 -12.51
C ILE A 34 -20.05 10.10 -13.48
N SER A 35 -20.85 11.17 -13.42
CA SER A 35 -20.62 12.34 -14.26
C SER A 35 -19.39 13.15 -13.81
N ILE A 36 -18.72 13.82 -14.75
CA ILE A 36 -17.60 14.75 -14.44
C ILE A 36 -18.06 15.85 -13.47
N SER A 37 -19.29 16.33 -13.60
CA SER A 37 -19.85 17.32 -12.68
C SER A 37 -20.01 16.76 -11.26
N ALA A 38 -20.35 15.46 -11.11
CA ALA A 38 -20.42 14.81 -9.81
C ALA A 38 -19.03 14.70 -9.18
N VAL A 39 -18.01 14.31 -9.94
CA VAL A 39 -16.61 14.30 -9.48
C VAL A 39 -16.20 15.70 -9.01
N SER A 40 -16.42 16.72 -9.84
CA SER A 40 -16.06 18.11 -9.50
C SER A 40 -16.77 18.60 -8.24
N LYS A 41 -18.06 18.33 -8.08
CA LYS A 41 -18.84 18.70 -6.88
C LYS A 41 -18.32 17.97 -5.63
N SER A 42 -17.94 16.71 -5.76
CA SER A 42 -17.40 15.89 -4.69
C SER A 42 -16.07 16.47 -4.18
N LEU A 43 -15.15 16.77 -5.10
CA LEU A 43 -13.87 17.38 -4.77
C LEU A 43 -14.03 18.76 -4.10
N SER A 44 -14.87 19.63 -4.66
CA SER A 44 -15.12 20.95 -4.05
C SER A 44 -15.73 20.84 -2.65
N ARG A 45 -16.66 19.89 -2.44
CA ARG A 45 -17.24 19.64 -1.13
C ARG A 45 -16.20 19.15 -0.13
N LEU A 46 -15.33 18.22 -0.56
CA LEU A 46 -14.23 17.71 0.27
C LEU A 46 -13.30 18.84 0.69
N GLU A 47 -12.76 19.61 -0.28
CA GLU A 47 -11.85 20.72 -0.03
C GLU A 47 -12.47 21.78 0.88
N ASN A 48 -13.75 22.12 0.67
CA ASN A 48 -14.48 23.04 1.53
C ASN A 48 -14.67 22.51 2.95
N SER A 49 -14.92 21.21 3.10
CA SER A 49 -15.16 20.60 4.43
C SER A 49 -13.91 20.55 5.31
N ILE A 50 -12.73 20.53 4.69
CA ILE A 50 -11.44 20.51 5.39
C ILE A 50 -10.72 21.86 5.32
N GLU A 51 -11.29 22.84 4.59
CA GLU A 51 -10.73 24.18 4.35
C GLU A 51 -9.32 24.16 3.74
N VAL A 52 -9.02 23.12 2.93
CA VAL A 52 -7.70 22.92 2.31
C VAL A 52 -7.87 22.55 0.84
N THR A 53 -7.13 23.21 -0.04
CA THR A 53 -7.05 22.85 -1.46
C THR A 53 -6.12 21.68 -1.65
N LEU A 54 -6.65 20.57 -2.15
CA LEU A 54 -5.91 19.33 -2.43
C LEU A 54 -5.43 19.23 -3.87
N LEU A 55 -6.16 19.87 -4.81
CA LEU A 55 -5.91 19.79 -6.24
C LEU A 55 -5.78 21.19 -6.84
N ARG A 56 -4.75 21.38 -7.64
CA ARG A 56 -4.64 22.55 -8.56
C ARG A 56 -5.10 22.15 -9.94
N ARG A 57 -5.94 22.99 -10.53
CA ARG A 57 -6.35 22.87 -11.91
C ARG A 57 -5.65 23.97 -12.69
N ASP A 58 -4.73 23.59 -13.53
CA ASP A 58 -4.23 24.47 -14.58
C ASP A 58 -4.93 24.11 -15.90
N SER A 59 -4.89 25.00 -16.89
CA SER A 59 -5.60 24.83 -18.17
C SER A 59 -5.33 23.52 -18.91
N HIS A 60 -4.24 22.83 -18.56
CA HIS A 60 -3.81 21.58 -19.22
C HIS A 60 -3.48 20.42 -18.28
N HIS A 61 -3.35 20.67 -16.96
CA HIS A 61 -2.93 19.64 -16.00
C HIS A 61 -3.72 19.71 -14.70
N LEU A 62 -3.94 18.54 -14.13
CA LEU A 62 -4.49 18.36 -12.78
C LEU A 62 -3.36 17.86 -11.90
N GLU A 63 -2.97 18.65 -10.90
CA GLU A 63 -1.85 18.35 -10.01
C GLU A 63 -2.28 18.37 -8.54
N LEU A 64 -1.67 17.50 -7.75
CA LEU A 64 -1.83 17.53 -6.31
C LEU A 64 -1.02 18.69 -5.71
N THR A 65 -1.64 19.40 -4.77
CA THR A 65 -0.90 20.32 -3.88
C THR A 65 -0.03 19.51 -2.91
N GLY A 66 0.87 20.14 -2.16
CA GLY A 66 1.60 19.49 -1.08
C GLY A 66 0.67 18.86 -0.04
N ALA A 67 -0.43 19.54 0.33
CA ALA A 67 -1.49 19.00 1.16
C ALA A 67 -2.19 17.81 0.49
N GLY A 68 -2.44 17.89 -0.82
CA GLY A 68 -3.02 16.81 -1.62
C GLY A 68 -2.14 15.57 -1.65
N GLN A 69 -0.83 15.72 -1.79
CA GLN A 69 0.12 14.58 -1.74
C GLN A 69 0.10 13.89 -0.37
N THR A 70 0.13 14.67 0.71
CA THR A 70 0.03 14.15 2.08
C THR A 70 -1.30 13.45 2.31
N ALA A 71 -2.41 14.06 1.88
CA ALA A 71 -3.75 13.50 1.99
C ALA A 71 -3.87 12.19 1.20
N TYR A 72 -3.38 12.16 -0.04
CA TYR A 72 -3.38 10.97 -0.88
C TYR A 72 -2.63 9.81 -0.23
N ALA A 73 -1.38 10.02 0.21
CA ALA A 73 -0.58 9.00 0.85
C ALA A 73 -1.24 8.45 2.14
N SER A 74 -1.83 9.33 2.95
CA SER A 74 -2.51 8.94 4.19
C SER A 74 -3.81 8.18 3.92
N MET A 75 -4.61 8.63 2.96
CA MET A 75 -5.86 7.96 2.60
C MET A 75 -5.62 6.60 1.95
N LYS A 76 -4.56 6.44 1.16
CA LYS A 76 -4.15 5.11 0.63
C LYS A 76 -3.85 4.12 1.76
N ARG A 77 -3.16 4.54 2.80
CA ARG A 77 -2.91 3.69 3.98
C ARG A 77 -4.20 3.33 4.72
N ILE A 78 -5.08 4.29 4.94
CA ILE A 78 -6.36 4.07 5.62
C ILE A 78 -7.23 3.08 4.83
N THR A 79 -7.36 3.26 3.52
CA THR A 79 -8.16 2.36 2.67
C THR A 79 -7.57 0.96 2.60
N SER A 80 -6.24 0.82 2.55
CA SER A 80 -5.56 -0.47 2.61
C SER A 80 -5.81 -1.18 3.96
N SER A 81 -5.68 -0.47 5.08
CA SER A 81 -5.96 -1.02 6.41
C SER A 81 -7.42 -1.42 6.56
N PHE A 82 -8.35 -0.64 6.00
CA PHE A 82 -9.77 -0.98 6.01
C PHE A 82 -10.05 -2.24 5.18
N GLN A 83 -9.43 -2.38 4.01
CA GLN A 83 -9.54 -3.59 3.21
C GLN A 83 -8.99 -4.81 3.93
N SER A 84 -7.82 -4.69 4.58
CA SER A 84 -7.24 -5.77 5.40
C SER A 84 -8.19 -6.20 6.52
N LEU A 85 -8.81 -5.25 7.22
CA LEU A 85 -9.83 -5.55 8.24
C LEU A 85 -10.99 -6.35 7.66
N LEU A 86 -11.52 -5.95 6.50
CA LEU A 86 -12.62 -6.68 5.86
C LEU A 86 -12.21 -8.10 5.46
N ASP A 87 -10.99 -8.27 4.98
CA ASP A 87 -10.44 -9.57 4.59
C ASP A 87 -10.21 -10.47 5.82
N GLU A 88 -9.75 -9.90 6.94
CA GLU A 88 -9.67 -10.60 8.22
C GLU A 88 -11.04 -11.08 8.71
N LEU A 89 -12.05 -10.22 8.68
CA LEU A 89 -13.40 -10.56 9.11
C LEU A 89 -14.05 -11.65 8.24
N ARG A 90 -13.72 -11.65 6.94
CA ARG A 90 -14.23 -12.64 5.98
C ARG A 90 -13.50 -13.98 6.05
N ASN A 91 -12.23 -13.96 6.42
CA ASN A 91 -11.35 -15.12 6.42
C ASN A 91 -10.55 -15.19 7.73
N PRO A 92 -11.19 -15.44 8.88
CA PRO A 92 -10.52 -15.41 10.18
C PRO A 92 -9.35 -16.43 10.28
N ASP A 93 -9.41 -17.50 9.50
CA ASP A 93 -8.35 -18.52 9.44
C ASP A 93 -7.13 -18.12 8.59
N LYS A 94 -7.19 -16.99 7.88
CA LYS A 94 -6.12 -16.45 7.03
C LYS A 94 -5.42 -15.22 7.64
N ILE A 95 -5.58 -15.00 8.92
CA ILE A 95 -4.93 -13.86 9.58
C ILE A 95 -3.43 -14.09 9.60
N ILE A 96 -2.71 -13.28 8.84
CA ILE A 96 -1.23 -13.31 8.86
C ILE A 96 -0.77 -12.49 10.06
N ARG A 97 -0.31 -13.19 11.09
CA ARG A 97 0.27 -12.62 12.31
C ARG A 97 1.59 -13.30 12.59
N GLY A 98 2.48 -12.60 13.24
CA GLY A 98 3.74 -13.21 13.70
C GLY A 98 4.96 -12.43 13.22
N SER A 99 6.09 -13.14 13.20
CA SER A 99 7.37 -12.54 12.86
C SER A 99 7.99 -13.25 11.66
N ILE A 100 8.29 -12.48 10.63
CA ILE A 100 8.95 -12.96 9.41
C ILE A 100 10.36 -12.40 9.40
N LYS A 101 11.35 -13.26 9.23
CA LYS A 101 12.73 -12.85 9.00
C LYS A 101 13.01 -12.86 7.50
N PHE A 102 13.40 -11.72 6.96
CA PHE A 102 13.76 -11.57 5.56
C PHE A 102 15.27 -11.40 5.45
N SER A 103 15.95 -12.37 4.86
CA SER A 103 17.40 -12.37 4.68
C SER A 103 17.74 -12.27 3.19
N ALA A 104 18.54 -11.29 2.83
CA ALA A 104 18.94 -11.08 1.44
C ALA A 104 20.27 -10.32 1.33
N PRO A 105 20.96 -10.35 0.17
CA PRO A 105 22.09 -9.48 -0.11
C PRO A 105 21.74 -8.00 0.08
N ALA A 106 22.74 -7.18 0.49
CA ALA A 106 22.54 -5.77 0.80
C ALA A 106 21.80 -5.01 -0.31
N ILE A 107 22.16 -5.24 -1.56
CA ILE A 107 21.53 -4.59 -2.71
C ILE A 107 20.02 -4.93 -2.83
N VAL A 108 19.63 -6.15 -2.53
CA VAL A 108 18.21 -6.56 -2.53
C VAL A 108 17.46 -5.90 -1.38
N CYS A 109 18.09 -5.85 -0.21
CA CYS A 109 17.52 -5.18 0.96
C CYS A 109 17.30 -3.69 0.70
N GLU A 110 18.26 -3.02 0.08
CA GLU A 110 18.23 -1.58 -0.14
C GLU A 110 17.22 -1.17 -1.23
N PHE A 111 17.21 -1.86 -2.36
CA PHE A 111 16.46 -1.42 -3.54
C PHE A 111 15.11 -2.11 -3.73
N LEU A 112 14.93 -3.33 -3.27
CA LEU A 112 13.71 -4.10 -3.51
C LEU A 112 12.92 -4.38 -2.22
N ALA A 113 13.60 -4.83 -1.17
CA ALA A 113 12.94 -5.28 0.04
C ALA A 113 12.21 -4.14 0.77
N ASN A 114 12.78 -2.95 0.81
CA ASN A 114 12.16 -1.80 1.48
C ASN A 114 10.77 -1.49 0.93
N LYS A 115 10.59 -1.52 -0.39
CA LYS A 115 9.28 -1.29 -1.01
C LYS A 115 8.29 -2.39 -0.66
N TRP A 116 8.69 -3.66 -0.80
CA TRP A 116 7.82 -4.80 -0.52
C TRP A 116 7.45 -4.92 0.96
N ILE A 117 8.42 -4.69 1.85
CA ILE A 117 8.19 -4.70 3.30
C ILE A 117 7.22 -3.59 3.68
N TRP A 118 7.37 -2.40 3.11
CA TRP A 118 6.47 -1.29 3.36
C TRP A 118 5.04 -1.59 2.90
N GLU A 119 4.86 -2.11 1.69
CA GLU A 119 3.55 -2.48 1.15
C GLU A 119 2.92 -3.63 1.97
N PHE A 120 3.73 -4.62 2.35
CA PHE A 120 3.28 -5.76 3.14
C PHE A 120 2.87 -5.34 4.56
N THR A 121 3.70 -4.58 5.27
CA THR A 121 3.38 -4.13 6.64
C THR A 121 2.22 -3.13 6.69
N ALA A 122 2.00 -2.37 5.62
CA ALA A 122 0.81 -1.55 5.48
C ALA A 122 -0.47 -2.39 5.35
N SER A 123 -0.38 -3.58 4.73
CA SER A 123 -1.50 -4.50 4.55
C SER A 123 -1.70 -5.43 5.76
N TYR A 124 -0.62 -5.76 6.49
CA TYR A 124 -0.62 -6.69 7.63
C TYR A 124 0.10 -6.06 8.84
N PRO A 125 -0.55 -5.13 9.55
CA PRO A 125 0.08 -4.33 10.62
C PRO A 125 0.49 -5.17 11.85
N ASP A 126 -0.11 -6.34 12.05
CA ASP A 126 0.21 -7.26 13.14
C ASP A 126 1.41 -8.17 12.83
N THR A 127 2.05 -7.98 11.68
CA THR A 127 3.24 -8.74 11.27
C THR A 127 4.50 -7.93 11.55
N LYS A 128 5.47 -8.56 12.19
CA LYS A 128 6.81 -8.00 12.40
C LYS A 128 7.75 -8.56 11.35
N ILE A 129 8.46 -7.67 10.65
CA ILE A 129 9.48 -8.08 9.67
C ILE A 129 10.85 -7.70 10.20
N TYR A 130 11.74 -8.69 10.26
CA TYR A 130 13.15 -8.50 10.58
C TYR A 130 13.94 -8.60 9.28
N LEU A 131 14.60 -7.49 8.92
CA LEU A 131 15.44 -7.43 7.73
C LEU A 131 16.89 -7.74 8.12
N ASP A 132 17.45 -8.79 7.55
CA ASP A 132 18.82 -9.21 7.78
C ASP A 132 19.62 -9.14 6.46
N SER A 133 20.55 -8.20 6.41
CA SER A 133 21.42 -8.01 5.24
C SER A 133 22.67 -8.86 5.38
N ARG A 134 22.80 -9.91 4.57
CA ARG A 134 23.97 -10.82 4.59
C ARG A 134 24.58 -10.95 3.21
N GLU A 135 25.87 -10.79 3.13
CA GLU A 135 26.62 -10.92 1.86
C GLU A 135 27.11 -12.35 1.58
N ARG A 136 27.06 -13.26 2.54
CA ARG A 136 27.65 -14.62 2.43
C ARG A 136 26.65 -15.76 2.69
N SER A 137 27.05 -16.93 2.20
CA SER A 137 26.30 -18.17 2.09
C SER A 137 25.91 -18.88 3.39
N ASP A 138 26.12 -18.29 4.55
CA ASP A 138 25.80 -18.88 5.86
C ASP A 138 24.33 -18.60 6.27
N PHE A 139 23.42 -18.70 5.29
CA PHE A 139 22.01 -18.38 5.48
C PHE A 139 21.22 -19.42 6.30
N PHE A 140 21.84 -20.51 6.69
CA PHE A 140 21.15 -21.64 7.33
C PHE A 140 21.45 -21.74 8.83
N SER A 141 21.09 -20.73 9.62
CA SER A 141 20.90 -20.99 11.05
C SER A 141 19.42 -21.34 11.26
N LYS A 142 19.15 -22.58 11.67
CA LYS A 142 17.81 -23.01 12.12
C LYS A 142 17.40 -22.17 13.33
N SER A 143 16.75 -21.06 13.10
CA SER A 143 16.02 -20.35 14.14
C SER A 143 14.58 -20.82 14.09
N LEU A 144 14.17 -21.60 15.09
CA LEU A 144 12.81 -22.11 15.25
C LEU A 144 11.78 -21.02 15.62
N GLU A 145 12.19 -19.75 15.72
CA GLU A 145 11.36 -18.66 16.20
C GLU A 145 10.72 -17.83 15.08
N PHE A 146 11.15 -18.01 13.82
CA PHE A 146 10.70 -17.15 12.70
C PHE A 146 10.46 -17.97 11.45
N ASP A 147 9.43 -17.60 10.70
CA ASP A 147 9.33 -17.95 9.29
C ASP A 147 10.39 -17.16 8.53
N GLU A 148 11.36 -17.83 7.94
CA GLU A 148 12.49 -17.20 7.26
C GLU A 148 12.29 -17.23 5.74
N LEU A 149 12.27 -16.05 5.11
CA LEU A 149 12.30 -15.89 3.68
C LEU A 149 13.72 -15.52 3.24
N VAL A 150 14.35 -16.39 2.45
CA VAL A 150 15.74 -16.19 2.02
C VAL A 150 15.81 -15.97 0.51
N PHE A 151 16.45 -14.89 0.09
CA PHE A 151 16.79 -14.65 -1.31
C PHE A 151 18.26 -15.02 -1.54
N LYS A 152 18.49 -15.91 -2.50
CA LYS A 152 19.83 -16.36 -2.89
C LYS A 152 19.97 -16.35 -4.41
N SER A 153 21.13 -15.94 -4.91
CA SER A 153 21.52 -16.15 -6.30
C SER A 153 22.20 -17.51 -6.44
N GLY A 154 21.78 -18.33 -7.40
CA GLY A 154 22.37 -19.63 -7.68
C GLY A 154 21.40 -20.81 -7.45
N ILE A 155 21.92 -22.02 -7.58
CA ILE A 155 21.17 -23.26 -7.40
C ILE A 155 21.15 -23.59 -5.89
N ILE A 156 19.97 -23.87 -5.36
CA ILE A 156 19.80 -24.33 -3.99
C ILE A 156 19.57 -25.83 -4.05
N GLU A 157 20.50 -26.58 -3.48
CA GLU A 157 20.35 -28.02 -3.26
C GLU A 157 20.10 -28.23 -1.76
N SER A 158 18.83 -28.37 -1.38
CA SER A 158 18.43 -28.72 -0.02
C SER A 158 17.08 -29.39 -0.04
N GLU A 159 16.98 -30.56 0.62
CA GLU A 159 15.73 -31.32 0.76
C GLU A 159 14.77 -30.70 1.79
N ASP A 160 15.27 -29.85 2.68
CA ASP A 160 14.50 -29.27 3.80
C ASP A 160 13.86 -27.91 3.48
N LEU A 161 14.00 -27.41 2.25
CA LEU A 161 13.55 -26.06 1.89
C LEU A 161 12.53 -26.08 0.77
N VAL A 162 11.43 -25.35 0.96
CA VAL A 162 10.52 -25.02 -0.13
C VAL A 162 11.07 -23.79 -0.85
N TYR A 163 11.49 -23.96 -2.08
CA TYR A 163 12.02 -22.84 -2.89
C TYR A 163 11.18 -22.58 -4.13
N ARG A 164 11.17 -21.33 -4.56
CA ARG A 164 10.56 -20.90 -5.82
C ARG A 164 11.58 -20.10 -6.63
N LYS A 165 11.85 -20.56 -7.86
CA LYS A 165 12.69 -19.78 -8.77
C LYS A 165 11.92 -18.53 -9.22
N ILE A 166 12.51 -17.36 -9.02
CA ILE A 166 12.02 -16.09 -9.54
C ILE A 166 12.91 -15.76 -10.75
N SER A 167 12.32 -15.70 -11.94
CA SER A 167 12.98 -15.16 -13.13
C SER A 167 12.57 -13.70 -13.25
N LEU A 168 13.54 -12.83 -13.35
CA LEU A 168 13.36 -11.42 -13.68
C LEU A 168 13.12 -11.26 -15.18
#